data_5178cc25a930f3520d63c8cecfde67c0
#
_entry.id   5178cc25a930f3520d63c8cecfde67c0
#
_cell.length_a   1.000
_cell.length_b   1.000
_cell.length_c   1.000
_cell.angle_alpha   90.00
_cell.angle_beta   90.00
_cell.angle_gamma   90.00
#
_symmetry.space_group_name_H-M   'P 1'
#
loop_
_entity.id
_entity.type
_entity.pdbx_description
1 polymer ?
#
loop_
_entity_poly.entity_id
_entity_poly.type
_entity_poly.pdbx_seq_one_letter_code
_entity_poly.pdbx_strand_id
1 'polypeptide(L)'
;VAPETGSWQDVAELKQSASLMFDFVCNHMSAKSEWFANYLAQKPGYEDFFISVDPETDLSAVTRPRALPLLTPFTLNDGSVRHLWTTFSDDQIDLNFASPQVLIAMVDVLLHYLMEGARYIRLDAVGFMWKIPGTTCIHLEQTHCLIQLFRAITDAVAPGTVIITETNVPHKDNVSYFGDGENEAQMVYQFSLPPLVLHAVHRQDVKALCRWAGSLALPSTHTTWFNFLASHDGIGLNPLRGILPESEILSLVEKLQQEGALVNWKNNPDGTRSPYEINVTYLDALSLRDSSDDERIARFILAHAVLLSFPGVPAVYIQSILGSRNDYEGVERLGYNRAINRKKYTAGQVDRELNNNKSIRYQIYSRLSELIAIRRGESAFHPDSQAIFDAIGEHILKIVRVAENGERMTALFNFSNKMQTVYGQTLFGRELLSGQDISGTELTLNPWQVMWIKEN
;
A
#
# COMPACT_ATOMS: atom_id res chain seq x y z
N VAL A 1 10.90 7.39 19.46
CA VAL A 1 10.53 5.97 19.63
C VAL A 1 9.72 5.85 20.91
N ALA A 2 8.57 5.13 20.89
CA ALA A 2 7.78 4.90 22.09
C ALA A 2 8.56 3.99 23.06
N PRO A 3 8.66 4.34 24.35
CA PRO A 3 9.54 3.63 25.30
C PRO A 3 9.27 2.12 25.38
N GLU A 4 8.02 1.70 25.20
CA GLU A 4 7.61 0.29 25.21
C GLU A 4 8.03 -0.49 23.96
N THR A 5 8.43 0.20 22.89
CA THR A 5 8.84 -0.43 21.60
C THR A 5 10.33 -0.38 21.38
N GLY A 6 11.08 0.40 22.16
CA GLY A 6 12.52 0.52 22.06
C GLY A 6 13.03 1.96 22.08
N SER A 7 14.23 2.15 21.59
CA SER A 7 14.96 3.43 21.60
C SER A 7 15.57 3.71 20.20
N TRP A 8 16.14 4.89 20.01
CA TRP A 8 16.94 5.19 18.83
C TRP A 8 18.21 4.32 18.74
N GLN A 9 18.72 3.81 19.87
CA GLN A 9 19.83 2.86 19.88
C GLN A 9 19.42 1.54 19.21
N ASP A 10 18.21 1.03 19.51
CA ASP A 10 17.70 -0.19 18.85
C ASP A 10 17.49 0.02 17.34
N VAL A 11 17.04 1.21 16.93
CA VAL A 11 16.97 1.60 15.51
C VAL A 11 18.34 1.60 14.86
N ALA A 12 19.36 2.13 15.56
CA ALA A 12 20.74 2.15 15.08
C ALA A 12 21.34 0.72 14.95
N GLU A 13 20.90 -0.23 15.76
CA GLU A 13 21.29 -1.64 15.62
C GLU A 13 20.59 -2.30 14.43
N LEU A 14 19.28 -2.05 14.24
CA LEU A 14 18.53 -2.58 13.11
C LEU A 14 19.10 -2.16 11.74
N LYS A 15 19.56 -0.91 11.60
CA LYS A 15 20.14 -0.44 10.33
C LYS A 15 21.43 -1.12 9.92
N GLN A 16 22.09 -1.86 10.82
CA GLN A 16 23.28 -2.67 10.48
C GLN A 16 22.91 -3.92 9.66
N SER A 17 21.69 -4.39 9.78
CA SER A 17 21.21 -5.62 9.12
C SER A 17 20.18 -5.35 8.01
N ALA A 18 19.54 -4.17 7.98
CA ALA A 18 18.51 -3.82 7.02
C ALA A 18 18.50 -2.33 6.69
N SER A 19 18.13 -2.01 5.45
CA SER A 19 17.78 -0.62 5.10
C SER A 19 16.42 -0.26 5.71
N LEU A 20 16.34 0.87 6.38
CA LEU A 20 15.15 1.29 7.13
C LEU A 20 14.30 2.27 6.33
N MET A 21 12.99 2.10 6.40
CA MET A 21 12.00 3.06 5.93
C MET A 21 11.34 3.72 7.13
N PHE A 22 11.35 5.05 7.16
CA PHE A 22 10.69 5.83 8.19
C PHE A 22 9.41 6.45 7.65
N ASP A 23 8.37 6.39 8.47
CA ASP A 23 7.08 6.97 8.15
C ASP A 23 7.06 8.45 8.54
N PHE A 24 7.02 9.31 7.53
CA PHE A 24 6.95 10.75 7.70
C PHE A 24 5.51 11.20 7.55
N VAL A 25 4.79 11.22 8.69
CA VAL A 25 3.40 11.67 8.77
C VAL A 25 3.39 13.20 8.69
N CYS A 26 3.31 13.71 7.47
CA CYS A 26 3.53 15.14 7.21
C CYS A 26 2.23 15.95 7.16
N ASN A 27 1.06 15.34 6.93
CA ASN A 27 -0.19 16.10 6.82
C ASN A 27 -0.75 16.57 8.17
N HIS A 28 -0.59 15.79 9.23
CA HIS A 28 -1.26 16.03 10.51
C HIS A 28 -0.42 15.55 11.68
N MET A 29 -0.84 15.96 12.87
CA MET A 29 -0.22 15.55 14.13
C MET A 29 -1.29 15.16 15.16
N SER A 30 -0.94 14.26 16.10
CA SER A 30 -1.87 13.84 17.15
C SER A 30 -2.26 15.03 18.06
N ALA A 31 -3.51 15.06 18.47
CA ALA A 31 -4.01 15.97 19.49
C ALA A 31 -3.31 15.80 20.86
N LYS A 32 -2.54 14.72 21.05
CA LYS A 32 -1.73 14.46 22.25
C LYS A 32 -0.27 14.89 22.09
N SER A 33 0.10 15.47 20.95
CA SER A 33 1.47 15.93 20.68
C SER A 33 1.83 17.15 21.53
N GLU A 34 3.13 17.33 21.77
CA GLU A 34 3.65 18.51 22.44
C GLU A 34 3.37 19.80 21.64
N TRP A 35 3.44 19.74 20.30
CA TRP A 35 3.12 20.89 19.44
C TRP A 35 1.67 21.33 19.61
N PHE A 36 0.75 20.37 19.68
CA PHE A 36 -0.67 20.70 19.88
C PHE A 36 -0.93 21.23 21.31
N ALA A 37 -0.29 20.69 22.32
CA ALA A 37 -0.37 21.24 23.68
C ALA A 37 0.17 22.67 23.76
N ASN A 38 1.27 22.98 23.05
CA ASN A 38 1.83 24.32 22.97
C ASN A 38 0.90 25.28 22.20
N TYR A 39 0.25 24.82 21.12
CA TYR A 39 -0.77 25.58 20.40
C TYR A 39 -1.97 25.92 21.32
N LEU A 40 -2.55 24.94 22.03
CA LEU A 40 -3.65 25.17 22.95
C LEU A 40 -3.27 26.15 24.09
N ALA A 41 -2.03 26.10 24.52
CA ALA A 41 -1.47 27.01 25.51
C ALA A 41 -1.09 28.40 24.93
N GLN A 42 -1.28 28.62 23.65
CA GLN A 42 -0.95 29.86 22.94
C GLN A 42 0.50 30.29 23.17
N LYS A 43 1.43 29.31 23.21
CA LYS A 43 2.85 29.62 23.36
C LYS A 43 3.38 30.36 22.13
N PRO A 44 4.27 31.37 22.31
CA PRO A 44 4.88 32.09 21.22
C PRO A 44 5.54 31.15 20.19
N GLY A 45 5.21 31.35 18.91
CA GLY A 45 5.73 30.55 17.80
C GLY A 45 4.90 29.34 17.42
N TYR A 46 3.81 29.05 18.15
CA TYR A 46 2.90 27.93 17.83
C TYR A 46 1.52 28.42 17.36
N GLU A 47 1.29 29.71 17.22
CA GLU A 47 0.00 30.34 16.94
C GLU A 47 -0.62 29.84 15.60
N ASP A 48 0.24 29.58 14.61
CA ASP A 48 -0.14 29.21 13.24
C ASP A 48 0.26 27.78 12.88
N PHE A 49 0.50 26.89 13.87
CA PHE A 49 0.91 25.50 13.61
C PHE A 49 -0.19 24.65 13.01
N PHE A 50 -1.45 24.94 13.32
CA PHE A 50 -2.60 24.17 12.88
C PHE A 50 -3.58 25.06 12.12
N ILE A 51 -4.31 24.45 11.20
CA ILE A 51 -5.24 25.17 10.34
C ILE A 51 -6.56 25.43 11.12
N SER A 52 -6.81 26.70 11.45
CA SER A 52 -8.05 27.14 12.07
C SER A 52 -8.94 27.81 11.01
N VAL A 53 -10.21 27.43 10.94
CA VAL A 53 -11.17 27.92 9.94
C VAL A 53 -12.45 28.37 10.65
N ASP A 54 -13.05 29.47 10.15
CA ASP A 54 -14.38 29.88 10.59
C ASP A 54 -15.40 28.80 10.19
N PRO A 55 -16.24 28.29 11.12
CA PRO A 55 -17.21 27.24 10.84
C PRO A 55 -18.25 27.63 9.75
N GLU A 56 -18.43 28.93 9.48
CA GLU A 56 -19.32 29.42 8.40
C GLU A 56 -18.64 29.40 7.01
N THR A 57 -17.35 29.05 6.94
CA THR A 57 -16.63 28.95 5.67
C THR A 57 -17.22 27.84 4.80
N ASP A 58 -17.47 28.12 3.53
CA ASP A 58 -17.90 27.09 2.57
C ASP A 58 -16.74 26.12 2.26
N LEU A 59 -16.87 24.91 2.76
CA LEU A 59 -15.93 23.79 2.56
C LEU A 59 -16.56 22.64 1.75
N SER A 60 -17.66 22.91 1.03
CA SER A 60 -18.41 21.89 0.27
C SER A 60 -17.58 21.26 -0.86
N ALA A 61 -16.61 22.00 -1.43
CA ALA A 61 -15.73 21.50 -2.47
C ALA A 61 -14.62 20.56 -1.96
N VAL A 62 -14.37 20.52 -0.64
CA VAL A 62 -13.22 19.80 -0.07
C VAL A 62 -13.39 18.28 -0.19
N THR A 63 -12.35 17.61 -0.70
CA THR A 63 -12.30 16.15 -0.75
C THR A 63 -12.20 15.56 0.65
N ARG A 64 -13.17 14.72 1.03
CA ARG A 64 -13.26 14.11 2.35
C ARG A 64 -13.05 12.61 2.28
N PRO A 65 -11.89 12.09 2.75
CA PRO A 65 -11.62 10.66 2.75
C PRO A 65 -12.38 9.90 3.85
N ARG A 66 -12.96 10.64 4.82
CA ARG A 66 -13.72 10.08 5.96
C ARG A 66 -15.10 10.68 6.06
N ALA A 67 -16.03 9.96 6.66
CA ALA A 67 -17.38 10.42 6.96
C ALA A 67 -17.47 11.31 8.22
N LEU A 68 -16.35 11.55 8.92
CA LEU A 68 -16.24 12.36 10.13
C LEU A 68 -16.32 13.87 9.80
N PRO A 69 -16.66 14.74 10.77
CA PRO A 69 -16.59 16.20 10.57
C PRO A 69 -15.20 16.63 10.11
N LEU A 70 -15.16 17.60 9.17
CA LEU A 70 -13.88 18.15 8.68
C LEU A 70 -13.26 19.11 9.69
N LEU A 71 -14.08 19.83 10.46
CA LEU A 71 -13.64 20.73 11.49
C LEU A 71 -14.02 20.18 12.87
N THR A 72 -13.05 20.17 13.78
CA THR A 72 -13.25 19.76 15.17
C THR A 72 -13.03 20.96 16.10
N PRO A 73 -13.98 21.29 17.00
CA PRO A 73 -13.80 22.37 17.96
C PRO A 73 -12.83 21.97 19.08
N PHE A 74 -11.87 22.85 19.36
CA PHE A 74 -10.95 22.74 20.49
C PHE A 74 -10.98 24.01 21.31
N THR A 75 -10.89 23.87 22.64
CA THR A 75 -10.85 24.99 23.58
C THR A 75 -9.39 25.34 23.90
N LEU A 76 -8.99 26.59 23.64
CA LEU A 76 -7.69 27.10 24.03
C LEU A 76 -7.65 27.38 25.54
N ASN A 77 -6.45 27.56 26.11
CA ASN A 77 -6.28 27.79 27.56
C ASN A 77 -6.92 29.11 28.05
N ASP A 78 -7.17 30.07 27.17
CA ASP A 78 -7.88 31.32 27.47
C ASP A 78 -9.43 31.17 27.48
N GLY A 79 -9.92 29.96 27.17
CA GLY A 79 -11.36 29.63 27.08
C GLY A 79 -11.98 29.90 25.71
N SER A 80 -11.26 30.46 24.76
CA SER A 80 -11.75 30.64 23.39
C SER A 80 -11.81 29.30 22.64
N VAL A 81 -12.76 29.17 21.69
CA VAL A 81 -12.90 27.95 20.87
C VAL A 81 -12.36 28.22 19.47
N ARG A 82 -11.57 27.28 18.97
CA ARG A 82 -11.09 27.24 17.58
C ARG A 82 -11.62 26.01 16.89
N HIS A 83 -12.03 26.15 15.64
CA HIS A 83 -12.43 25.04 14.77
C HIS A 83 -11.24 24.67 13.91
N LEU A 84 -10.61 23.54 14.23
CA LEU A 84 -9.39 23.09 13.58
C LEU A 84 -9.69 22.05 12.52
N TRP A 85 -8.91 22.09 11.46
CA TRP A 85 -9.02 21.15 10.34
C TRP A 85 -8.54 19.75 10.75
N THR A 86 -9.40 18.74 10.51
CA THR A 86 -9.18 17.34 10.87
C THR A 86 -9.61 16.45 9.71
N THR A 87 -8.72 16.31 8.72
CA THR A 87 -9.01 15.55 7.49
C THR A 87 -9.41 14.10 7.78
N PHE A 88 -8.79 13.46 8.78
CA PHE A 88 -8.94 12.01 9.02
C PHE A 88 -9.69 11.68 10.30
N SER A 89 -9.36 12.31 11.42
CA SER A 89 -10.01 12.11 12.72
C SER A 89 -9.76 13.28 13.66
N ASP A 90 -10.53 13.36 14.74
CA ASP A 90 -10.40 14.35 15.80
C ASP A 90 -9.08 14.28 16.58
N ASP A 91 -8.33 13.17 16.50
CA ASP A 91 -6.97 13.05 17.04
C ASP A 91 -5.88 13.42 16.01
N GLN A 92 -6.23 13.72 14.77
CA GLN A 92 -5.29 14.01 13.68
C GLN A 92 -5.52 15.43 13.16
N ILE A 93 -4.82 16.40 13.79
CA ILE A 93 -4.98 17.82 13.52
C ILE A 93 -4.06 18.23 12.38
N ASP A 94 -4.60 18.80 11.31
CA ASP A 94 -3.87 19.12 10.10
C ASP A 94 -2.90 20.29 10.32
N LEU A 95 -1.66 20.10 9.88
CA LEU A 95 -0.58 21.08 9.97
C LEU A 95 -0.76 22.19 8.95
N ASN A 96 -0.40 23.42 9.34
CA ASN A 96 -0.51 24.60 8.49
C ASN A 96 0.80 24.87 7.74
N PHE A 97 1.02 24.26 6.59
CA PHE A 97 2.22 24.48 5.78
C PHE A 97 2.31 25.90 5.17
N ALA A 98 1.26 26.71 5.24
CA ALA A 98 1.37 28.13 4.89
C ALA A 98 2.18 28.92 5.93
N SER A 99 2.38 28.39 7.14
CA SER A 99 3.26 28.92 8.16
C SER A 99 4.72 28.49 7.90
N PRO A 100 5.66 29.43 7.69
CA PRO A 100 7.09 29.10 7.55
C PRO A 100 7.65 28.34 8.75
N GLN A 101 7.14 28.60 9.96
CA GLN A 101 7.56 27.92 11.18
C GLN A 101 7.23 26.43 11.14
N VAL A 102 6.04 26.06 10.63
CA VAL A 102 5.63 24.66 10.45
C VAL A 102 6.51 23.98 9.42
N LEU A 103 6.77 24.67 8.29
CA LEU A 103 7.62 24.12 7.23
C LEU A 103 9.02 23.82 7.76
N ILE A 104 9.64 24.77 8.46
CA ILE A 104 10.98 24.60 9.06
C ILE A 104 10.96 23.45 10.07
N ALA A 105 9.99 23.41 10.97
CA ALA A 105 9.89 22.36 11.98
C ALA A 105 9.72 20.96 11.34
N MET A 106 8.96 20.85 10.25
CA MET A 106 8.80 19.58 9.53
C MET A 106 10.07 19.19 8.75
N VAL A 107 10.80 20.17 8.21
CA VAL A 107 12.13 19.93 7.62
C VAL A 107 13.11 19.42 8.69
N ASP A 108 13.09 19.97 9.90
CA ASP A 108 13.92 19.49 11.01
C ASP A 108 13.60 18.03 11.37
N VAL A 109 12.32 17.64 11.34
CA VAL A 109 11.91 16.22 11.53
C VAL A 109 12.46 15.34 10.41
N LEU A 110 12.39 15.79 9.14
CA LEU A 110 12.94 15.06 8.00
C LEU A 110 14.46 14.88 8.16
N LEU A 111 15.18 15.96 8.48
CA LEU A 111 16.64 15.93 8.70
C LEU A 111 17.01 14.99 9.85
N HIS A 112 16.24 15.01 10.94
CA HIS A 112 16.43 14.06 12.04
C HIS A 112 16.30 12.60 11.56
N TYR A 113 15.28 12.25 10.77
CA TYR A 113 15.13 10.90 10.24
C TYR A 113 16.29 10.49 9.33
N LEU A 114 16.79 11.42 8.52
CA LEU A 114 17.96 11.17 7.66
C LEU A 114 19.23 10.95 8.50
N MET A 115 19.45 11.71 9.58
CA MET A 115 20.55 11.50 10.52
C MET A 115 20.47 10.14 11.24
N GLU A 116 19.27 9.71 11.61
CA GLU A 116 19.04 8.38 12.21
C GLU A 116 19.20 7.23 11.18
N GLY A 117 19.43 7.56 9.91
CA GLY A 117 19.80 6.62 8.86
C GLY A 117 18.63 6.06 8.09
N ALA A 118 17.53 6.81 7.96
CA ALA A 118 16.46 6.47 7.03
C ALA A 118 17.00 6.35 5.61
N ARG A 119 16.83 5.18 5.00
CA ARG A 119 17.12 4.93 3.59
C ARG A 119 15.92 5.20 2.71
N TYR A 120 14.75 5.07 3.26
CA TYR A 120 13.46 5.34 2.62
C TYR A 120 12.64 6.23 3.51
N ILE A 121 11.97 7.21 2.93
CA ILE A 121 11.03 8.12 3.61
C ILE A 121 9.65 7.94 2.96
N ARG A 122 8.69 7.43 3.73
CA ARG A 122 7.30 7.33 3.31
C ARG A 122 6.56 8.60 3.69
N LEU A 123 6.11 9.36 2.71
CA LEU A 123 5.25 10.52 2.92
C LEU A 123 3.79 10.06 3.03
N ASP A 124 3.29 10.02 4.27
CA ASP A 124 1.92 9.58 4.57
C ASP A 124 0.90 10.64 4.18
N ALA A 125 -0.19 10.22 3.51
CA ALA A 125 -1.33 11.07 3.15
C ALA A 125 -0.94 12.39 2.45
N VAL A 126 0.16 12.37 1.69
CA VAL A 126 0.84 13.55 1.17
C VAL A 126 -0.05 14.47 0.33
N GLY A 127 -1.06 13.92 -0.35
CA GLY A 127 -1.98 14.69 -1.20
C GLY A 127 -2.74 15.79 -0.48
N PHE A 128 -2.86 15.70 0.83
CA PHE A 128 -3.66 16.62 1.65
C PHE A 128 -2.84 17.72 2.34
N MET A 129 -1.53 17.83 2.14
CA MET A 129 -0.68 18.75 2.92
C MET A 129 -1.09 20.23 2.79
N TRP A 130 -1.55 20.68 1.64
CA TRP A 130 -1.94 22.08 1.45
C TRP A 130 -3.45 22.26 1.33
N LYS A 131 -4.01 23.31 1.98
CA LYS A 131 -5.43 23.62 1.97
C LYS A 131 -5.68 25.05 1.51
N ILE A 132 -6.63 25.19 0.57
CA ILE A 132 -7.16 26.47 0.13
C ILE A 132 -8.68 26.32 0.12
N PRO A 133 -9.41 26.96 1.07
CA PRO A 133 -10.89 26.93 1.07
C PRO A 133 -11.46 27.33 -0.29
N GLY A 134 -12.52 26.66 -0.73
CA GLY A 134 -13.07 26.84 -2.07
C GLY A 134 -12.45 25.96 -3.15
N THR A 135 -11.43 25.17 -2.82
CA THR A 135 -10.83 24.14 -3.70
C THR A 135 -11.12 22.74 -3.16
N THR A 136 -10.65 21.72 -3.89
CA THR A 136 -10.73 20.31 -3.44
C THR A 136 -9.80 20.00 -2.25
N CYS A 137 -8.84 20.87 -1.95
CA CYS A 137 -7.82 20.70 -0.90
C CYS A 137 -7.05 19.37 -0.97
N ILE A 138 -6.89 18.84 -2.19
CA ILE A 138 -6.07 17.67 -2.49
C ILE A 138 -5.38 17.88 -3.84
N HIS A 139 -4.17 17.37 -3.99
CA HIS A 139 -3.36 17.46 -5.22
C HIS A 139 -3.09 18.90 -5.68
N LEU A 140 -3.02 19.84 -4.74
CA LEU A 140 -2.73 21.24 -5.09
C LEU A 140 -1.27 21.42 -5.50
N GLU A 141 -0.99 22.41 -6.35
CA GLU A 141 0.36 22.74 -6.81
C GLU A 141 1.32 22.94 -5.65
N GLN A 142 0.87 23.59 -4.58
CA GLN A 142 1.67 23.82 -3.36
C GLN A 142 2.06 22.49 -2.67
N THR A 143 1.21 21.47 -2.73
CA THR A 143 1.55 20.15 -2.22
C THR A 143 2.71 19.53 -3.03
N HIS A 144 2.67 19.63 -4.35
CA HIS A 144 3.78 19.20 -5.21
C HIS A 144 5.07 19.99 -4.93
N CYS A 145 4.98 21.31 -4.75
CA CYS A 145 6.14 22.14 -4.36
C CYS A 145 6.77 21.68 -3.03
N LEU A 146 5.96 21.28 -2.03
CA LEU A 146 6.48 20.73 -0.78
C LEU A 146 7.24 19.41 -0.99
N ILE A 147 6.71 18.53 -1.84
CA ILE A 147 7.39 17.26 -2.16
C ILE A 147 8.70 17.52 -2.90
N GLN A 148 8.72 18.46 -3.84
CA GLN A 148 9.91 18.88 -4.56
C GLN A 148 10.97 19.46 -3.59
N LEU A 149 10.54 20.24 -2.60
CA LEU A 149 11.44 20.76 -1.56
C LEU A 149 12.02 19.61 -0.72
N PHE A 150 11.20 18.65 -0.25
CA PHE A 150 11.67 17.49 0.50
C PHE A 150 12.64 16.66 -0.33
N ARG A 151 12.35 16.48 -1.64
CA ARG A 151 13.25 15.81 -2.57
C ARG A 151 14.58 16.52 -2.69
N ALA A 152 14.59 17.82 -2.93
CA ALA A 152 15.80 18.62 -3.07
C ALA A 152 16.66 18.60 -1.80
N ILE A 153 16.05 18.71 -0.61
CA ILE A 153 16.74 18.58 0.67
C ILE A 153 17.36 17.20 0.81
N THR A 154 16.60 16.16 0.55
CA THR A 154 17.05 14.77 0.68
C THR A 154 18.22 14.48 -0.25
N ASP A 155 18.16 14.90 -1.51
CA ASP A 155 19.24 14.73 -2.49
C ASP A 155 20.52 15.47 -2.08
N ALA A 156 20.38 16.66 -1.44
CA ALA A 156 21.50 17.46 -1.02
C ALA A 156 22.22 16.90 0.22
N VAL A 157 21.49 16.39 1.21
CA VAL A 157 22.06 16.01 2.52
C VAL A 157 22.24 14.51 2.71
N ALA A 158 21.47 13.69 2.01
CA ALA A 158 21.48 12.22 2.11
C ALA A 158 21.26 11.58 0.72
N PRO A 159 22.17 11.80 -0.24
CA PRO A 159 22.00 11.31 -1.61
C PRO A 159 21.78 9.79 -1.64
N GLY A 160 20.83 9.40 -2.47
CA GLY A 160 20.38 8.02 -2.61
C GLY A 160 19.31 7.58 -1.60
N THR A 161 18.84 8.46 -0.71
CA THR A 161 17.60 8.21 0.04
C THR A 161 16.40 8.33 -0.91
N VAL A 162 15.44 7.43 -0.76
CA VAL A 162 14.28 7.31 -1.63
C VAL A 162 13.04 7.87 -0.95
N ILE A 163 12.36 8.80 -1.61
CA ILE A 163 11.04 9.29 -1.19
C ILE A 163 9.95 8.42 -1.82
N ILE A 164 9.00 8.02 -0.98
CA ILE A 164 7.85 7.20 -1.37
C ILE A 164 6.58 7.96 -0.99
N THR A 165 5.67 8.18 -1.94
CA THR A 165 4.38 8.83 -1.66
C THR A 165 3.27 7.81 -1.45
N GLU A 166 2.44 8.07 -0.44
CA GLU A 166 1.25 7.29 -0.12
C GLU A 166 -0.01 8.13 -0.36
N THR A 167 -0.80 7.75 -1.38
CA THR A 167 -2.05 8.40 -1.74
C THR A 167 -3.06 7.38 -2.27
N ASN A 168 -4.15 7.17 -1.51
CA ASN A 168 -5.25 6.26 -1.90
C ASN A 168 -6.28 7.00 -2.77
N VAL A 169 -5.91 7.25 -4.01
CA VAL A 169 -6.67 8.03 -5.01
C VAL A 169 -6.74 7.27 -6.34
N PRO A 170 -7.53 7.70 -7.32
CA PRO A 170 -7.51 7.13 -8.66
C PRO A 170 -6.09 7.11 -9.24
N HIS A 171 -5.78 6.07 -10.02
CA HIS A 171 -4.43 5.85 -10.58
C HIS A 171 -3.88 7.09 -11.30
N LYS A 172 -4.72 7.79 -12.06
CA LYS A 172 -4.33 9.00 -12.79
C LYS A 172 -3.78 10.10 -11.86
N ASP A 173 -4.38 10.28 -10.69
CA ASP A 173 -3.95 11.30 -9.73
C ASP A 173 -2.73 10.82 -8.94
N ASN A 174 -2.66 9.52 -8.67
CA ASN A 174 -1.55 8.90 -7.94
C ASN A 174 -0.20 9.04 -8.69
N VAL A 175 -0.19 8.86 -10.01
CA VAL A 175 1.03 8.97 -10.84
C VAL A 175 1.59 10.39 -10.91
N SER A 176 0.80 11.42 -10.59
CA SER A 176 1.28 12.80 -10.60
C SER A 176 2.40 13.05 -9.59
N TYR A 177 2.50 12.23 -8.53
CA TYR A 177 3.52 12.33 -7.51
C TYR A 177 4.90 11.81 -7.92
N PHE A 178 5.06 11.31 -9.13
CA PHE A 178 6.37 11.17 -9.75
C PHE A 178 6.95 12.50 -10.26
N GLY A 179 6.11 13.57 -10.33
CA GLY A 179 6.49 14.84 -10.92
C GLY A 179 6.90 14.67 -12.39
N ASP A 180 8.06 15.23 -12.76
CA ASP A 180 8.68 15.03 -14.07
C ASP A 180 9.53 13.75 -14.15
N GLY A 181 9.57 12.97 -13.07
CA GLY A 181 10.38 11.76 -12.92
C GLY A 181 11.73 11.97 -12.23
N GLU A 182 12.11 13.24 -11.95
CA GLU A 182 13.40 13.59 -11.33
C GLU A 182 13.23 14.45 -10.07
N ASN A 183 12.11 15.17 -9.95
CA ASN A 183 11.96 16.25 -8.99
C ASN A 183 11.03 15.95 -7.80
N GLU A 184 10.29 14.84 -7.82
CA GLU A 184 9.38 14.42 -6.72
C GLU A 184 9.73 13.02 -6.23
N ALA A 185 8.73 12.16 -5.96
CA ALA A 185 8.97 10.84 -5.40
C ALA A 185 9.64 9.89 -6.42
N GLN A 186 10.62 9.12 -5.95
CA GLN A 186 11.19 8.02 -6.73
C GLN A 186 10.30 6.80 -6.73
N MET A 187 9.46 6.63 -5.71
CA MET A 187 8.47 5.55 -5.65
C MET A 187 7.08 6.08 -5.32
N VAL A 188 6.08 5.47 -5.94
CA VAL A 188 4.67 5.76 -5.68
C VAL A 188 3.96 4.45 -5.33
N TYR A 189 3.13 4.45 -4.29
CA TYR A 189 2.34 3.30 -3.87
C TYR A 189 1.39 2.83 -4.96
N GLN A 190 1.42 1.55 -5.29
CA GLN A 190 0.55 0.97 -6.32
C GLN A 190 -0.77 0.47 -5.71
N PHE A 191 -1.66 1.39 -5.39
CA PHE A 191 -2.94 1.11 -4.74
C PHE A 191 -3.94 0.33 -5.61
N SER A 192 -3.76 0.32 -6.94
CA SER A 192 -4.66 -0.42 -7.84
C SER A 192 -4.41 -1.93 -7.82
N LEU A 193 -3.18 -2.37 -7.51
CA LEU A 193 -2.81 -3.79 -7.56
C LEU A 193 -3.60 -4.66 -6.56
N PRO A 194 -3.73 -4.30 -5.26
CA PRO A 194 -4.43 -5.13 -4.29
C PRO A 194 -5.87 -5.46 -4.69
N PRO A 195 -6.74 -4.49 -4.98
CA PRO A 195 -8.12 -4.80 -5.33
C PRO A 195 -8.27 -5.43 -6.73
N LEU A 196 -7.37 -5.17 -7.69
CA LEU A 196 -7.41 -5.83 -9.01
C LEU A 196 -7.03 -7.31 -8.93
N VAL A 197 -6.07 -7.69 -8.09
CA VAL A 197 -5.74 -9.10 -7.85
C VAL A 197 -6.92 -9.82 -7.18
N LEU A 198 -7.58 -9.20 -6.18
CA LEU A 198 -8.79 -9.74 -5.58
C LEU A 198 -9.91 -9.92 -6.61
N HIS A 199 -10.15 -8.90 -7.44
CA HIS A 199 -11.14 -8.97 -8.51
C HIS A 199 -10.85 -10.15 -9.44
N ALA A 200 -9.59 -10.29 -9.90
CA ALA A 200 -9.20 -11.38 -10.79
C ALA A 200 -9.39 -12.76 -10.15
N VAL A 201 -9.06 -12.94 -8.86
CA VAL A 201 -9.26 -14.20 -8.13
C VAL A 201 -10.75 -14.52 -8.00
N HIS A 202 -11.59 -13.57 -7.58
CA HIS A 202 -13.03 -13.83 -7.37
C HIS A 202 -13.81 -13.99 -8.67
N ARG A 203 -13.39 -13.32 -9.74
CA ARG A 203 -13.99 -13.48 -11.08
C ARG A 203 -13.42 -14.67 -11.85
N GLN A 204 -12.23 -15.15 -11.45
CA GLN A 204 -11.42 -16.09 -12.23
C GLN A 204 -11.15 -15.55 -13.66
N ASP A 205 -10.99 -14.23 -13.78
CA ASP A 205 -10.75 -13.54 -15.04
C ASP A 205 -9.61 -12.52 -14.86
N VAL A 206 -8.54 -12.71 -15.61
CA VAL A 206 -7.31 -11.88 -15.53
C VAL A 206 -7.30 -10.72 -16.49
N LYS A 207 -8.30 -10.58 -17.38
CA LYS A 207 -8.27 -9.60 -18.50
C LYS A 207 -8.17 -8.15 -18.00
N ALA A 208 -8.91 -7.79 -16.95
CA ALA A 208 -8.87 -6.42 -16.41
C ALA A 208 -7.52 -6.12 -15.77
N LEU A 209 -7.00 -7.06 -14.94
CA LEU A 209 -5.68 -6.96 -14.34
C LEU A 209 -4.58 -6.86 -15.40
N CYS A 210 -4.62 -7.72 -16.42
CA CYS A 210 -3.64 -7.73 -17.51
C CYS A 210 -3.66 -6.42 -18.29
N ARG A 211 -4.84 -5.92 -18.70
CA ARG A 211 -4.99 -4.68 -19.43
C ARG A 211 -4.44 -3.48 -18.65
N TRP A 212 -4.79 -3.38 -17.38
CA TRP A 212 -4.27 -2.32 -16.52
C TRP A 212 -2.75 -2.44 -16.34
N ALA A 213 -2.24 -3.63 -16.05
CA ALA A 213 -0.80 -3.85 -15.88
C ALA A 213 0.00 -3.48 -17.13
N GLY A 214 -0.52 -3.82 -18.32
CA GLY A 214 0.08 -3.46 -19.61
C GLY A 214 0.02 -1.96 -19.94
N SER A 215 -0.78 -1.17 -19.22
CA SER A 215 -0.87 0.29 -19.38
C SER A 215 0.05 1.07 -18.43
N LEU A 216 0.73 0.39 -17.51
CA LEU A 216 1.64 1.04 -16.58
C LEU A 216 2.84 1.64 -17.30
N ALA A 217 3.10 2.92 -17.03
CA ALA A 217 4.25 3.63 -17.56
C ALA A 217 4.92 4.42 -16.44
N LEU A 218 6.23 4.54 -16.50
CA LEU A 218 7.04 5.37 -15.60
C LEU A 218 7.55 6.59 -16.36
N PRO A 219 7.63 7.77 -15.74
CA PRO A 219 8.11 8.98 -16.41
C PRO A 219 9.61 8.96 -16.68
N SER A 220 10.39 8.23 -15.88
CA SER A 220 11.85 8.12 -16.03
C SER A 220 12.36 6.76 -15.55
N THR A 221 13.64 6.49 -15.80
CA THR A 221 14.37 5.31 -15.27
C THR A 221 14.76 5.46 -13.80
N HIS A 222 14.57 6.65 -13.21
CA HIS A 222 14.84 6.92 -11.79
C HIS A 222 13.60 6.78 -10.90
N THR A 223 12.49 6.34 -11.49
CA THR A 223 11.23 6.12 -10.79
C THR A 223 10.79 4.67 -10.89
N THR A 224 10.05 4.19 -9.88
CA THR A 224 9.47 2.85 -9.90
C THR A 224 8.23 2.75 -8.99
N TRP A 225 7.51 1.63 -9.08
CA TRP A 225 6.34 1.35 -8.26
C TRP A 225 6.72 0.75 -6.92
N PHE A 226 6.04 1.17 -5.85
CA PHE A 226 6.02 0.48 -4.57
C PHE A 226 4.78 -0.42 -4.52
N ASN A 227 4.96 -1.68 -4.85
CA ASN A 227 3.88 -2.65 -4.99
C ASN A 227 3.57 -3.32 -3.64
N PHE A 228 2.31 -3.52 -3.35
CA PHE A 228 1.86 -4.25 -2.17
C PHE A 228 0.49 -4.90 -2.41
N LEU A 229 0.09 -5.84 -1.56
CA LEU A 229 -1.26 -6.43 -1.57
C LEU A 229 -2.04 -6.10 -0.30
N ALA A 230 -1.36 -5.91 0.80
CA ALA A 230 -1.95 -5.55 2.08
C ALA A 230 -1.05 -4.56 2.83
N SER A 231 -1.65 -3.78 3.71
CA SER A 231 -0.99 -2.91 4.66
C SER A 231 -1.74 -2.93 6.01
N HIS A 232 -1.36 -2.06 6.94
CA HIS A 232 -2.10 -1.82 8.18
C HIS A 232 -3.46 -1.13 7.96
N ASP A 233 -3.71 -0.62 6.76
CA ASP A 233 -5.01 -0.07 6.33
C ASP A 233 -5.89 -1.14 5.69
N GLY A 234 -7.12 -0.77 5.34
CA GLY A 234 -7.95 -1.62 4.50
C GLY A 234 -7.59 -1.47 3.02
N ILE A 235 -8.24 -2.28 2.19
CA ILE A 235 -8.05 -2.29 0.75
C ILE A 235 -8.86 -1.15 0.14
N GLY A 236 -8.19 -0.14 -0.43
CA GLY A 236 -8.80 1.02 -1.04
C GLY A 236 -9.55 0.67 -2.32
N LEU A 237 -10.71 1.30 -2.53
CA LEU A 237 -11.55 1.09 -3.72
C LEU A 237 -11.46 2.24 -4.73
N ASN A 238 -11.05 3.44 -4.30
CA ASN A 238 -10.85 4.58 -5.21
C ASN A 238 -9.90 4.27 -6.38
N PRO A 239 -8.80 3.53 -6.18
CA PRO A 239 -7.87 3.19 -7.25
C PRO A 239 -8.45 2.32 -8.37
N LEU A 240 -9.62 1.68 -8.16
CA LEU A 240 -10.33 0.93 -9.20
C LEU A 240 -11.14 1.81 -10.15
N ARG A 241 -11.43 3.05 -9.74
CA ARG A 241 -12.25 3.97 -10.54
C ARG A 241 -11.50 4.34 -11.82
N GLY A 242 -12.21 4.23 -12.95
CA GLY A 242 -11.62 4.38 -14.28
C GLY A 242 -10.91 3.13 -14.81
N ILE A 243 -10.71 2.08 -14.00
CA ILE A 243 -10.17 0.78 -14.40
C ILE A 243 -11.30 -0.26 -14.54
N LEU A 244 -12.18 -0.34 -13.53
CA LEU A 244 -13.35 -1.21 -13.53
C LEU A 244 -14.65 -0.39 -13.57
N PRO A 245 -15.72 -0.94 -14.17
CA PRO A 245 -17.07 -0.39 -14.02
C PRO A 245 -17.50 -0.37 -12.54
N GLU A 246 -18.27 0.64 -12.14
CA GLU A 246 -18.77 0.75 -10.76
C GLU A 246 -19.57 -0.49 -10.32
N SER A 247 -20.33 -1.11 -11.23
CA SER A 247 -21.06 -2.36 -10.97
C SER A 247 -20.14 -3.53 -10.58
N GLU A 248 -18.94 -3.62 -11.15
CA GLU A 248 -17.97 -4.64 -10.79
C GLU A 248 -17.30 -4.36 -9.46
N ILE A 249 -17.05 -3.08 -9.15
CA ILE A 249 -16.54 -2.67 -7.84
C ILE A 249 -17.54 -3.02 -6.75
N LEU A 250 -18.82 -2.70 -6.94
CA LEU A 250 -19.88 -3.02 -5.99
C LEU A 250 -20.08 -4.54 -5.83
N SER A 251 -20.03 -5.30 -6.92
CA SER A 251 -20.11 -6.76 -6.87
C SER A 251 -18.94 -7.38 -6.06
N LEU A 252 -17.73 -6.85 -6.21
CA LEU A 252 -16.59 -7.28 -5.40
C LEU A 252 -16.80 -6.97 -3.91
N VAL A 253 -17.31 -5.77 -3.59
CA VAL A 253 -17.61 -5.36 -2.22
C VAL A 253 -18.65 -6.28 -1.58
N GLU A 254 -19.78 -6.53 -2.28
CA GLU A 254 -20.83 -7.41 -1.80
C GLU A 254 -20.31 -8.83 -1.56
N LYS A 255 -19.51 -9.35 -2.50
CA LYS A 255 -18.90 -10.68 -2.37
C LYS A 255 -18.02 -10.76 -1.12
N LEU A 256 -17.14 -9.80 -0.91
CA LEU A 256 -16.22 -9.80 0.24
C LEU A 256 -16.97 -9.59 1.57
N GLN A 257 -18.05 -8.79 1.59
CA GLN A 257 -18.89 -8.66 2.78
C GLN A 257 -19.59 -10.00 3.13
N GLN A 258 -20.09 -10.72 2.13
CA GLN A 258 -20.66 -12.06 2.33
C GLN A 258 -19.64 -13.04 2.92
N GLU A 259 -18.35 -12.88 2.56
CA GLU A 259 -17.25 -13.68 3.09
C GLU A 259 -16.72 -13.17 4.45
N GLY A 260 -17.27 -12.07 4.99
CA GLY A 260 -16.96 -11.57 6.34
C GLY A 260 -16.08 -10.33 6.41
N ALA A 261 -15.80 -9.69 5.29
CA ALA A 261 -15.11 -8.40 5.30
C ALA A 261 -16.00 -7.27 5.85
N LEU A 262 -15.38 -6.28 6.46
CA LEU A 262 -16.04 -5.06 6.93
C LEU A 262 -15.77 -3.92 5.95
N VAL A 263 -16.75 -3.06 5.70
CA VAL A 263 -16.63 -1.97 4.72
C VAL A 263 -16.74 -0.62 5.40
N ASN A 264 -15.79 0.26 5.12
CA ASN A 264 -15.90 1.68 5.44
C ASN A 264 -16.54 2.42 4.27
N TRP A 265 -17.53 3.22 4.59
CA TRP A 265 -18.29 4.02 3.63
C TRP A 265 -17.92 5.49 3.74
N LYS A 266 -17.96 6.21 2.62
CA LYS A 266 -17.85 7.66 2.58
C LYS A 266 -19.18 8.28 2.15
N ASN A 267 -19.47 9.49 2.64
CA ASN A 267 -20.58 10.31 2.17
C ASN A 267 -20.16 11.03 0.89
N ASN A 268 -21.02 11.02 -0.10
CA ASN A 268 -20.83 11.76 -1.33
C ASN A 268 -21.53 13.15 -1.23
N PRO A 269 -21.11 14.15 -2.03
CA PRO A 269 -21.75 15.48 -2.02
C PRO A 269 -23.25 15.49 -2.32
N ASP A 270 -23.73 14.49 -3.08
CA ASP A 270 -25.15 14.32 -3.43
C ASP A 270 -25.99 13.64 -2.32
N GLY A 271 -25.41 13.42 -1.14
CA GLY A 271 -26.06 12.76 0.00
C GLY A 271 -26.09 11.23 -0.09
N THR A 272 -25.61 10.63 -1.17
CA THR A 272 -25.46 9.17 -1.28
C THR A 272 -24.22 8.69 -0.52
N ARG A 273 -24.09 7.34 -0.38
CA ARG A 273 -22.90 6.72 0.21
C ARG A 273 -22.25 5.79 -0.81
N SER A 274 -20.93 5.78 -0.82
CA SER A 274 -20.16 4.83 -1.62
C SER A 274 -19.13 4.10 -0.76
N PRO A 275 -18.80 2.84 -1.09
CA PRO A 275 -17.77 2.11 -0.38
C PRO A 275 -16.41 2.78 -0.66
N TYR A 276 -15.62 2.93 0.40
CA TYR A 276 -14.32 3.59 0.35
C TYR A 276 -13.17 2.58 0.53
N GLU A 277 -13.34 1.64 1.46
CA GLU A 277 -12.28 0.74 1.90
C GLU A 277 -12.88 -0.58 2.41
N ILE A 278 -12.26 -1.68 2.04
CA ILE A 278 -12.60 -3.02 2.54
C ILE A 278 -11.59 -3.41 3.62
N ASN A 279 -12.08 -3.72 4.81
CA ASN A 279 -11.28 -4.12 5.96
C ASN A 279 -11.36 -5.63 6.13
N VAL A 280 -10.25 -6.30 5.92
CA VAL A 280 -10.11 -7.76 5.91
C VAL A 280 -8.62 -8.11 5.86
N THR A 281 -8.20 -9.25 6.39
CA THR A 281 -6.86 -9.78 6.08
C THR A 281 -6.83 -10.24 4.63
N TYR A 282 -5.69 -10.09 3.94
CA TYR A 282 -5.61 -10.45 2.52
C TYR A 282 -5.79 -11.97 2.31
N LEU A 283 -5.39 -12.78 3.29
CA LEU A 283 -5.61 -14.23 3.28
C LEU A 283 -7.11 -14.58 3.27
N ASP A 284 -7.89 -13.91 4.11
CA ASP A 284 -9.34 -14.14 4.15
C ASP A 284 -10.05 -13.48 2.96
N ALA A 285 -9.56 -12.35 2.46
CA ALA A 285 -10.09 -11.70 1.27
C ALA A 285 -10.00 -12.56 0.00
N LEU A 286 -8.93 -13.35 -0.15
CA LEU A 286 -8.72 -14.26 -1.29
C LEU A 286 -9.55 -15.55 -1.18
N SER A 287 -10.15 -15.85 -0.03
CA SER A 287 -10.74 -17.14 0.29
C SER A 287 -12.25 -17.05 0.34
N LEU A 288 -12.92 -18.15 0.04
CA LEU A 288 -14.31 -18.36 0.39
C LEU A 288 -14.38 -19.00 1.79
N ARG A 289 -15.51 -18.84 2.49
CA ARG A 289 -15.70 -19.43 3.83
C ARG A 289 -15.43 -20.92 3.87
N ASP A 290 -15.90 -21.62 2.84
CA ASP A 290 -15.83 -23.07 2.73
C ASP A 290 -14.54 -23.58 2.05
N SER A 291 -13.60 -22.69 1.71
CA SER A 291 -12.31 -23.11 1.13
C SER A 291 -11.51 -23.94 2.13
N SER A 292 -10.91 -25.03 1.63
CA SER A 292 -9.91 -25.79 2.40
C SER A 292 -8.67 -24.90 2.68
N ASP A 293 -7.90 -25.28 3.68
CA ASP A 293 -6.64 -24.56 3.99
C ASP A 293 -5.66 -24.65 2.81
N ASP A 294 -5.61 -25.78 2.10
CA ASP A 294 -4.75 -25.93 0.93
C ASP A 294 -5.14 -24.97 -0.20
N GLU A 295 -6.46 -24.83 -0.50
CA GLU A 295 -6.93 -23.89 -1.50
C GLU A 295 -6.68 -22.43 -1.06
N ARG A 296 -6.89 -22.13 0.21
CA ARG A 296 -6.63 -20.82 0.81
C ARG A 296 -5.16 -20.42 0.66
N ILE A 297 -4.26 -21.35 0.98
CA ILE A 297 -2.82 -21.16 0.83
C ILE A 297 -2.46 -21.00 -0.66
N ALA A 298 -3.01 -21.82 -1.55
CA ALA A 298 -2.71 -21.77 -2.98
C ALA A 298 -3.10 -20.40 -3.57
N ARG A 299 -4.28 -19.87 -3.29
CA ARG A 299 -4.72 -18.53 -3.73
C ARG A 299 -3.84 -17.42 -3.16
N PHE A 300 -3.45 -17.54 -1.89
CA PHE A 300 -2.60 -16.57 -1.23
C PHE A 300 -1.19 -16.53 -1.83
N ILE A 301 -0.59 -17.68 -2.08
CA ILE A 301 0.72 -17.82 -2.72
C ILE A 301 0.67 -17.32 -4.16
N LEU A 302 -0.38 -17.66 -4.92
CA LEU A 302 -0.58 -17.13 -6.27
C LEU A 302 -0.59 -15.61 -6.28
N ALA A 303 -1.38 -14.97 -5.41
CA ALA A 303 -1.46 -13.51 -5.33
C ALA A 303 -0.10 -12.87 -5.00
N HIS A 304 0.64 -13.43 -4.04
CA HIS A 304 1.96 -12.93 -3.67
C HIS A 304 3.02 -13.21 -4.73
N ALA A 305 2.93 -14.31 -5.46
CA ALA A 305 3.80 -14.57 -6.59
C ALA A 305 3.54 -13.58 -7.74
N VAL A 306 2.29 -13.16 -7.96
CA VAL A 306 1.96 -12.04 -8.87
C VAL A 306 2.63 -10.76 -8.39
N LEU A 307 2.45 -10.37 -7.12
CA LEU A 307 3.12 -9.21 -6.53
C LEU A 307 4.64 -9.23 -6.77
N LEU A 308 5.26 -10.37 -6.51
CA LEU A 308 6.71 -10.56 -6.65
C LEU A 308 7.18 -10.58 -8.11
N SER A 309 6.29 -10.80 -9.08
CA SER A 309 6.60 -10.80 -10.51
C SER A 309 6.35 -9.44 -11.17
N PHE A 310 5.65 -8.50 -10.51
CA PHE A 310 5.39 -7.17 -11.07
C PHE A 310 6.67 -6.32 -11.14
N PRO A 311 6.75 -5.38 -12.12
CA PRO A 311 7.83 -4.38 -12.14
C PRO A 311 7.73 -3.46 -10.92
N GLY A 312 8.86 -3.13 -10.33
CA GLY A 312 8.92 -2.31 -9.11
C GLY A 312 9.37 -3.07 -7.87
N VAL A 313 9.27 -2.40 -6.73
CA VAL A 313 9.70 -2.93 -5.42
C VAL A 313 8.50 -3.50 -4.68
N PRO A 314 8.47 -4.81 -4.40
CA PRO A 314 7.39 -5.43 -3.66
C PRO A 314 7.54 -5.22 -2.16
N ALA A 315 6.44 -4.92 -1.50
CA ALA A 315 6.31 -4.85 -0.05
C ALA A 315 5.33 -5.92 0.45
N VAL A 316 5.73 -6.65 1.47
CA VAL A 316 4.89 -7.68 2.09
C VAL A 316 4.56 -7.28 3.53
N TYR A 317 3.27 -7.11 3.81
CA TYR A 317 2.79 -6.75 5.13
C TYR A 317 3.08 -7.87 6.14
N ILE A 318 3.50 -7.51 7.36
CA ILE A 318 3.85 -8.48 8.40
C ILE A 318 2.72 -9.48 8.69
N GLN A 319 1.46 -9.05 8.68
CA GLN A 319 0.32 -9.95 8.87
C GLN A 319 0.17 -10.93 7.70
N SER A 320 0.59 -10.55 6.49
CA SER A 320 0.62 -11.43 5.33
C SER A 320 1.72 -12.48 5.47
N ILE A 321 2.94 -12.10 5.87
CA ILE A 321 4.03 -13.05 6.13
C ILE A 321 3.62 -14.07 7.19
N LEU A 322 2.91 -13.61 8.22
CA LEU A 322 2.44 -14.45 9.32
C LEU A 322 1.16 -15.25 8.98
N GLY A 323 0.60 -15.13 7.79
CA GLY A 323 -0.63 -15.82 7.41
C GLY A 323 -1.79 -15.53 8.36
N SER A 324 -1.93 -14.29 8.76
CA SER A 324 -2.93 -13.88 9.77
C SER A 324 -4.34 -13.94 9.21
N ARG A 325 -5.28 -14.39 10.05
CA ARG A 325 -6.71 -14.41 9.79
C ARG A 325 -7.40 -13.18 10.41
N ASN A 326 -8.62 -12.89 10.00
CA ASN A 326 -9.45 -11.82 10.53
C ASN A 326 -9.57 -11.87 12.06
N ASP A 327 -9.33 -10.72 12.71
CA ASP A 327 -9.43 -10.56 14.17
C ASP A 327 -10.74 -9.84 14.56
N TYR A 328 -11.85 -10.59 14.52
CA TYR A 328 -13.16 -10.04 14.90
C TYR A 328 -13.22 -9.64 16.37
N GLU A 329 -12.57 -10.40 17.27
CA GLU A 329 -12.45 -10.03 18.70
C GLU A 329 -11.73 -8.70 18.87
N GLY A 330 -10.70 -8.46 18.06
CA GLY A 330 -10.00 -7.17 18.02
C GLY A 330 -10.91 -6.03 17.57
N VAL A 331 -11.79 -6.27 16.59
CA VAL A 331 -12.78 -5.28 16.14
C VAL A 331 -13.77 -4.95 17.24
N GLU A 332 -14.33 -5.95 17.91
CA GLU A 332 -15.28 -5.75 19.03
C GLU A 332 -14.64 -5.00 20.19
N ARG A 333 -13.41 -5.37 20.57
CA ARG A 333 -12.69 -4.74 21.67
C ARG A 333 -12.28 -3.30 21.40
N LEU A 334 -11.86 -2.99 20.16
CA LEU A 334 -11.26 -1.70 19.81
C LEU A 334 -12.26 -0.73 19.14
N GLY A 335 -13.40 -1.24 18.65
CA GLY A 335 -14.49 -0.43 18.12
C GLY A 335 -14.25 0.17 16.73
N TYR A 336 -13.28 -0.34 15.95
CA TYR A 336 -13.02 0.14 14.58
C TYR A 336 -12.65 -0.99 13.62
N ASN A 337 -13.08 -0.87 12.35
CA ASN A 337 -13.01 -1.94 11.35
C ASN A 337 -11.57 -2.38 11.02
N ARG A 338 -10.60 -1.45 10.96
CA ARG A 338 -9.20 -1.77 10.62
C ARG A 338 -8.52 -2.69 11.63
N ALA A 339 -9.06 -2.85 12.86
CA ALA A 339 -8.55 -3.79 13.85
C ALA A 339 -8.54 -5.24 13.32
N ILE A 340 -9.43 -5.56 12.37
CA ILE A 340 -9.58 -6.89 11.77
C ILE A 340 -8.27 -7.44 11.17
N ASN A 341 -7.41 -6.57 10.63
CA ASN A 341 -6.14 -6.94 10.01
C ASN A 341 -4.91 -6.46 10.80
N ARG A 342 -5.08 -6.14 12.09
CA ARG A 342 -4.02 -5.63 12.97
C ARG A 342 -3.84 -6.49 14.23
N LYS A 343 -4.08 -7.79 14.12
CA LYS A 343 -3.97 -8.74 15.24
C LYS A 343 -2.58 -8.67 15.86
N LYS A 344 -2.52 -8.57 17.17
CA LYS A 344 -1.26 -8.61 17.93
C LYS A 344 -0.99 -10.05 18.40
N TYR A 345 0.23 -10.49 18.20
CA TYR A 345 0.70 -11.81 18.63
C TYR A 345 1.81 -11.66 19.64
N THR A 346 1.91 -12.60 20.59
CA THR A 346 3.13 -12.76 21.38
C THR A 346 4.17 -13.55 20.60
N ALA A 347 5.45 -13.31 20.84
CA ALA A 347 6.54 -14.07 20.20
C ALA A 347 6.35 -15.58 20.37
N GLY A 348 6.01 -16.03 21.58
CA GLY A 348 5.79 -17.46 21.85
C GLY A 348 4.59 -18.08 21.12
N GLN A 349 3.57 -17.28 20.72
CA GLN A 349 2.49 -17.77 19.84
C GLN A 349 3.01 -17.99 18.43
N VAL A 350 3.74 -17.01 17.89
CA VAL A 350 4.32 -17.09 16.54
C VAL A 350 5.29 -18.25 16.47
N ASP A 351 6.20 -18.40 17.42
CA ASP A 351 7.20 -19.47 17.47
C ASP A 351 6.57 -20.86 17.48
N ARG A 352 5.53 -21.09 18.30
CA ARG A 352 4.83 -22.37 18.33
C ARG A 352 4.22 -22.75 16.98
N GLU A 353 3.60 -21.78 16.30
CA GLU A 353 2.98 -22.03 15.01
C GLU A 353 4.00 -22.18 13.88
N LEU A 354 5.08 -21.42 13.89
CA LEU A 354 6.17 -21.55 12.91
C LEU A 354 7.00 -22.84 13.10
N ASN A 355 7.01 -23.45 14.28
CA ASN A 355 7.62 -24.75 14.53
C ASN A 355 6.68 -25.95 14.23
N ASN A 356 5.43 -25.68 13.81
CA ASN A 356 4.48 -26.71 13.42
C ASN A 356 4.27 -26.69 11.90
N ASN A 357 4.89 -27.65 11.19
CA ASN A 357 4.82 -27.71 9.72
C ASN A 357 3.41 -27.97 9.15
N LYS A 358 2.45 -28.36 9.98
CA LYS A 358 1.04 -28.52 9.59
C LYS A 358 0.23 -27.24 9.78
N SER A 359 0.77 -26.23 10.46
CA SER A 359 0.07 -24.97 10.65
C SER A 359 -0.01 -24.20 9.32
N ILE A 360 -1.12 -23.50 9.11
CA ILE A 360 -1.28 -22.60 7.95
C ILE A 360 -0.20 -21.50 7.94
N ARG A 361 0.18 -21.01 9.12
CA ARG A 361 1.22 -20.00 9.29
C ARG A 361 2.58 -20.49 8.80
N TYR A 362 3.01 -21.68 9.21
CA TYR A 362 4.26 -22.28 8.73
C TYR A 362 4.25 -22.45 7.21
N GLN A 363 3.18 -22.98 6.65
CA GLN A 363 3.08 -23.24 5.22
C GLN A 363 3.10 -21.94 4.40
N ILE A 364 2.43 -20.89 4.85
CA ILE A 364 2.47 -19.58 4.19
C ILE A 364 3.87 -18.97 4.32
N TYR A 365 4.42 -18.92 5.54
CA TYR A 365 5.73 -18.34 5.80
C TYR A 365 6.82 -19.03 4.98
N SER A 366 6.84 -20.36 4.96
CA SER A 366 7.84 -21.13 4.22
C SER A 366 7.78 -20.88 2.72
N ARG A 367 6.58 -21.01 2.10
CA ARG A 367 6.40 -20.82 0.66
C ARG A 367 6.65 -19.37 0.22
N LEU A 368 6.21 -18.40 1.02
CA LEU A 368 6.43 -16.99 0.71
C LEU A 368 7.91 -16.62 0.84
N SER A 369 8.60 -17.15 1.85
CA SER A 369 10.05 -16.98 2.02
C SER A 369 10.84 -17.57 0.86
N GLU A 370 10.43 -18.73 0.35
CA GLU A 370 11.01 -19.36 -0.83
C GLU A 370 10.82 -18.48 -2.08
N LEU A 371 9.60 -17.99 -2.35
CA LEU A 371 9.34 -17.07 -3.46
C LEU A 371 10.23 -15.82 -3.38
N ILE A 372 10.35 -15.22 -2.19
CA ILE A 372 11.19 -14.03 -1.98
C ILE A 372 12.67 -14.38 -2.23
N ALA A 373 13.14 -15.54 -1.77
CA ALA A 373 14.53 -15.97 -1.96
C ALA A 373 14.86 -16.17 -3.46
N ILE A 374 13.97 -16.86 -4.20
CA ILE A 374 14.12 -17.04 -5.65
C ILE A 374 14.14 -15.69 -6.36
N ARG A 375 13.13 -14.83 -6.08
CA ARG A 375 13.06 -13.49 -6.69
C ARG A 375 14.34 -12.68 -6.50
N ARG A 376 14.94 -12.74 -5.32
CA ARG A 376 16.18 -12.01 -5.00
C ARG A 376 17.39 -12.51 -5.78
N GLY A 377 17.38 -13.76 -6.21
CA GLY A 377 18.45 -14.38 -6.99
C GLY A 377 18.35 -14.16 -8.50
N GLU A 378 17.20 -13.67 -9.00
CA GLU A 378 16.92 -13.61 -10.44
C GLU A 378 16.94 -12.17 -10.95
N SER A 379 17.86 -11.85 -11.87
CA SER A 379 18.02 -10.50 -12.44
C SER A 379 16.76 -10.04 -13.21
N ALA A 380 16.03 -10.97 -13.83
CA ALA A 380 14.80 -10.68 -14.53
C ALA A 380 13.71 -10.09 -13.62
N PHE A 381 13.77 -10.29 -12.30
CA PHE A 381 12.84 -9.68 -11.34
C PHE A 381 13.33 -8.35 -10.75
N HIS A 382 14.45 -7.81 -11.24
CA HIS A 382 14.90 -6.47 -10.83
C HIS A 382 13.80 -5.42 -11.13
N PRO A 383 13.60 -4.39 -10.28
CA PRO A 383 12.57 -3.37 -10.52
C PRO A 383 12.59 -2.76 -11.92
N ASP A 384 13.76 -2.51 -12.48
CA ASP A 384 13.95 -1.85 -13.79
C ASP A 384 13.85 -2.81 -14.98
N SER A 385 13.75 -4.12 -14.75
CA SER A 385 13.58 -5.10 -15.81
C SER A 385 12.25 -4.87 -16.54
N GLN A 386 12.26 -5.02 -17.86
CA GLN A 386 11.06 -4.88 -18.68
C GLN A 386 10.01 -5.91 -18.26
N ALA A 387 8.73 -5.54 -18.38
CA ALA A 387 7.61 -6.41 -18.10
C ALA A 387 6.63 -6.41 -19.29
N ILE A 388 6.23 -7.59 -19.72
CA ILE A 388 5.21 -7.79 -20.76
C ILE A 388 4.10 -8.61 -20.13
N PHE A 389 2.87 -8.13 -20.22
CA PHE A 389 1.69 -8.76 -19.66
C PHE A 389 0.81 -9.33 -20.76
N ASP A 390 0.36 -10.55 -20.61
CA ASP A 390 -0.53 -11.22 -21.55
C ASP A 390 -1.59 -12.05 -20.80
N ALA A 391 -2.80 -12.10 -21.36
CA ALA A 391 -3.90 -12.93 -20.87
C ALA A 391 -4.11 -14.11 -21.83
N ILE A 392 -3.77 -15.33 -21.40
CA ILE A 392 -4.03 -16.53 -22.19
C ILE A 392 -5.43 -17.04 -21.83
N GLY A 393 -6.38 -16.76 -22.70
CA GLY A 393 -7.80 -16.95 -22.40
C GLY A 393 -8.30 -15.99 -21.34
N GLU A 394 -9.12 -16.50 -20.42
CA GLU A 394 -9.67 -15.72 -19.29
C GLU A 394 -8.91 -15.96 -17.99
N HIS A 395 -8.27 -17.12 -17.85
CA HIS A 395 -7.84 -17.63 -16.56
C HIS A 395 -6.34 -17.58 -16.33
N ILE A 396 -5.51 -17.47 -17.37
CA ILE A 396 -4.06 -17.47 -17.23
C ILE A 396 -3.51 -16.07 -17.41
N LEU A 397 -2.87 -15.55 -16.37
CA LEU A 397 -2.00 -14.40 -16.48
C LEU A 397 -0.59 -14.86 -16.81
N LYS A 398 0.02 -14.28 -17.83
CA LYS A 398 1.42 -14.44 -18.20
C LYS A 398 2.14 -13.12 -18.01
N ILE A 399 3.25 -13.16 -17.29
CA ILE A 399 4.16 -12.01 -17.13
C ILE A 399 5.53 -12.45 -17.63
N VAL A 400 6.06 -11.76 -18.65
CA VAL A 400 7.44 -11.97 -19.08
C VAL A 400 8.28 -10.83 -18.56
N ARG A 401 9.31 -11.15 -17.79
CA ARG A 401 10.31 -10.21 -17.30
C ARG A 401 11.60 -10.38 -18.09
N VAL A 402 12.19 -9.28 -18.52
CA VAL A 402 13.44 -9.28 -19.30
C VAL A 402 14.44 -8.35 -18.64
N ALA A 403 15.52 -8.92 -18.13
CA ALA A 403 16.61 -8.17 -17.53
C ALA A 403 17.47 -7.46 -18.57
N GLU A 404 18.24 -6.47 -18.14
CA GLU A 404 19.18 -5.75 -19.01
C GLU A 404 20.25 -6.68 -19.64
N ASN A 405 20.67 -7.71 -18.90
CA ASN A 405 21.62 -8.73 -19.40
C ASN A 405 20.99 -9.74 -20.36
N GLY A 406 19.71 -9.60 -20.70
CA GLY A 406 18.97 -10.48 -21.59
C GLY A 406 18.33 -11.70 -20.95
N GLU A 407 18.54 -11.94 -19.64
CA GLU A 407 17.84 -13.03 -18.93
C GLU A 407 16.32 -12.82 -18.97
N ARG A 408 15.60 -13.91 -19.23
CA ARG A 408 14.14 -13.91 -19.37
C ARG A 408 13.51 -14.83 -18.33
N MET A 409 12.43 -14.34 -17.75
CA MET A 409 11.58 -15.09 -16.83
C MET A 409 10.14 -15.05 -17.34
N THR A 410 9.57 -16.20 -17.65
CA THR A 410 8.13 -16.32 -17.91
C THR A 410 7.42 -16.82 -16.68
N ALA A 411 6.59 -15.97 -16.10
CA ALA A 411 5.73 -16.30 -14.97
C ALA A 411 4.31 -16.57 -15.45
N LEU A 412 3.76 -17.74 -15.09
CA LEU A 412 2.40 -18.17 -15.44
C LEU A 412 1.58 -18.38 -14.16
N PHE A 413 0.35 -17.91 -14.17
CA PHE A 413 -0.56 -17.94 -13.03
C PHE A 413 -1.94 -18.42 -13.47
N ASN A 414 -2.40 -19.54 -12.93
CA ASN A 414 -3.75 -20.04 -13.17
C ASN A 414 -4.73 -19.45 -12.13
N PHE A 415 -5.51 -18.45 -12.52
CA PHE A 415 -6.52 -17.79 -11.67
C PHE A 415 -7.85 -18.54 -11.61
N SER A 416 -7.86 -19.86 -11.85
CA SER A 416 -9.08 -20.63 -11.80
C SER A 416 -8.98 -21.86 -10.89
N ASN A 417 -10.14 -22.37 -10.49
CA ASN A 417 -10.27 -23.59 -9.71
C ASN A 417 -10.26 -24.87 -10.58
N LYS A 418 -9.79 -24.76 -11.84
CA LYS A 418 -9.70 -25.86 -12.80
C LYS A 418 -8.29 -25.93 -13.39
N MET A 419 -7.89 -27.10 -13.84
CA MET A 419 -6.69 -27.24 -14.66
C MET A 419 -6.85 -26.44 -15.95
N GLN A 420 -5.78 -25.75 -16.34
CA GLN A 420 -5.70 -24.96 -17.57
C GLN A 420 -4.49 -25.41 -18.39
N THR A 421 -4.68 -25.59 -19.67
CA THR A 421 -3.59 -25.93 -20.59
C THR A 421 -3.28 -24.77 -21.51
N VAL A 422 -2.02 -24.38 -21.56
CA VAL A 422 -1.49 -23.35 -22.45
C VAL A 422 -0.90 -24.04 -23.66
N TYR A 423 -1.39 -23.67 -24.85
CA TYR A 423 -0.95 -24.21 -26.14
C TYR A 423 -0.17 -23.20 -26.98
N GLY A 424 0.69 -23.68 -27.86
CA GLY A 424 1.33 -22.87 -28.91
C GLY A 424 2.43 -21.95 -28.40
N GLN A 425 2.78 -22.01 -27.13
CA GLN A 425 3.92 -21.31 -26.55
C GLN A 425 5.07 -22.28 -26.39
N THR A 426 6.07 -22.16 -27.24
CA THR A 426 7.29 -22.96 -27.08
C THR A 426 8.08 -22.38 -25.92
N LEU A 427 8.04 -23.06 -24.79
CA LEU A 427 8.79 -22.71 -23.58
C LEU A 427 9.87 -23.73 -23.33
N PHE A 428 11.12 -23.24 -23.25
CA PHE A 428 12.28 -24.04 -22.87
C PHE A 428 12.96 -23.33 -21.70
N GLY A 429 13.14 -24.04 -20.60
CA GLY A 429 13.80 -23.46 -19.45
C GLY A 429 13.61 -24.31 -18.20
N ARG A 430 14.00 -23.75 -17.08
CA ARG A 430 13.86 -24.38 -15.77
C ARG A 430 12.74 -23.72 -14.97
N GLU A 431 11.76 -24.50 -14.53
CA GLU A 431 10.75 -24.05 -13.58
C GLU A 431 11.36 -24.01 -12.17
N LEU A 432 11.38 -22.81 -11.56
CA LEU A 432 12.20 -22.55 -10.38
C LEU A 432 11.59 -23.06 -9.07
N LEU A 433 10.25 -23.23 -9.00
CA LEU A 433 9.56 -23.66 -7.78
C LEU A 433 9.62 -25.20 -7.62
N SER A 434 9.54 -25.94 -8.72
CA SER A 434 9.63 -27.39 -8.73
C SER A 434 11.04 -27.92 -9.06
N GLY A 435 11.88 -27.07 -9.65
CA GLY A 435 13.19 -27.44 -10.17
C GLY A 435 13.14 -28.31 -11.43
N GLN A 436 12.00 -28.43 -12.10
CA GLN A 436 11.82 -29.25 -13.30
C GLN A 436 12.21 -28.48 -14.57
N ASP A 437 12.81 -29.20 -15.52
CA ASP A 437 13.06 -28.65 -16.83
C ASP A 437 11.78 -28.69 -17.67
N ILE A 438 11.43 -27.57 -18.27
CA ILE A 438 10.26 -27.39 -19.14
C ILE A 438 10.74 -27.38 -20.58
N SER A 439 10.11 -28.22 -21.41
CA SER A 439 10.33 -28.23 -22.85
C SER A 439 9.06 -28.69 -23.55
N GLY A 440 8.52 -27.85 -24.42
CA GLY A 440 7.35 -28.20 -25.20
C GLY A 440 6.48 -27.05 -25.62
N THR A 441 5.40 -27.38 -26.32
CA THR A 441 4.40 -26.44 -26.85
C THR A 441 3.07 -26.53 -26.08
N GLU A 442 3.01 -27.41 -25.10
CA GLU A 442 1.85 -27.63 -24.23
C GLU A 442 2.30 -27.67 -22.79
N LEU A 443 1.64 -26.87 -21.95
CA LEU A 443 1.92 -26.78 -20.52
C LEU A 443 0.62 -26.71 -19.74
N THR A 444 0.45 -27.64 -18.79
CA THR A 444 -0.75 -27.70 -17.94
C THR A 444 -0.46 -27.14 -16.55
N LEU A 445 -1.30 -26.22 -16.09
CA LEU A 445 -1.26 -25.65 -14.75
C LEU A 445 -2.43 -26.21 -13.93
N ASN A 446 -2.16 -26.70 -12.74
CA ASN A 446 -3.17 -27.08 -11.77
C ASN A 446 -3.99 -25.86 -11.29
N PRO A 447 -5.13 -26.04 -10.60
CA PRO A 447 -5.87 -24.95 -9.99
C PRO A 447 -4.96 -24.08 -9.10
N TRP A 448 -5.04 -22.74 -9.29
CA TRP A 448 -4.27 -21.75 -8.52
C TRP A 448 -2.75 -21.92 -8.56
N GLN A 449 -2.22 -22.64 -9.54
CA GLN A 449 -0.79 -22.89 -9.68
C GLN A 449 -0.05 -21.66 -10.22
N VAL A 450 1.14 -21.49 -9.70
CA VAL A 450 2.17 -20.56 -10.18
C VAL A 450 3.31 -21.35 -10.80
N MET A 451 3.87 -20.84 -11.88
CA MET A 451 5.13 -21.34 -12.46
C MET A 451 6.03 -20.15 -12.81
N TRP A 452 7.29 -20.20 -12.38
CA TRP A 452 8.34 -19.27 -12.75
C TRP A 452 9.37 -20.00 -13.60
N ILE A 453 9.36 -19.76 -14.89
CA ILE A 453 10.21 -20.45 -15.87
C ILE A 453 11.33 -19.51 -16.30
N LYS A 454 12.55 -19.82 -15.87
CA LYS A 454 13.77 -19.17 -16.36
C LYS A 454 14.06 -19.74 -17.74
N GLU A 455 13.94 -18.90 -18.77
CA GLU A 455 14.16 -19.31 -20.15
C GLU A 455 15.66 -19.50 -20.42
N ASN A 456 16.01 -20.51 -21.26
CA ASN A 456 17.38 -20.80 -21.65
C ASN A 456 17.91 -19.82 -22.70
#